data_93c507b381a8d27c11084e4fcf073a22
#
_entry.id   93c507b381a8d27c11084e4fcf073a22
#
_cell.length_a   1.000
_cell.length_b   1.000
_cell.length_c   1.000
_cell.angle_alpha   90.00
_cell.angle_beta   90.00
_cell.angle_gamma   90.00
#
_symmetry.space_group_name_H-M   'P 1'
#
loop_
_entity.id
_entity.type
_entity.pdbx_description
1 polymer ?
#
loop_
_entity_poly.entity_id
_entity_poly.type
_entity_poly.pdbx_seq_one_letter_code
_entity_poly.pdbx_strand_id
1 'polypeptide(L)'
;YTALNTLSLHDALPISPQILTETVYALYTQQNWLPDEIFVLTTQIGYNNIVRNLLGEDGFFTRLCKDYKLPEIQFDERNIHVIHDADGEKLSDIRTPEENNLAADMIVNFIRQQCADDKTELHVSIAGGRKSMGFYIGYALSLFGRPQDKLSHVLVTEGFENNPLFFYPTHYDNYISKKPYDPNCTETINTREAKVMQAEIPFVRMSYGLPNLTQNNVSYSEAVQLLQNNLKADRIVLNIKDCTIQLGQDKPIKIADKRYFFAYVALAQFHLKNRNIKLINQTACYDNIKNNKWQLGVYPELDDFQTCYWDIMQ
;
A
#
# COMPACT_ATOMS: atom_id res chain seq x y z
N TYR A 1 -22.55 -9.42 -2.95
CA TYR A 1 -21.49 -9.31 -1.91
C TYR A 1 -21.08 -7.85 -1.90
N THR A 2 -21.42 -7.12 -0.86
CA THR A 2 -20.92 -5.76 -0.61
C THR A 2 -19.48 -5.89 -0.09
N ALA A 3 -18.54 -5.25 -0.76
CA ALA A 3 -17.17 -5.15 -0.26
C ALA A 3 -17.18 -4.29 1.01
N LEU A 4 -16.40 -4.68 2.01
CA LEU A 4 -16.18 -3.87 3.21
C LEU A 4 -15.24 -2.73 2.86
N ASN A 5 -15.69 -1.49 3.01
CA ASN A 5 -14.89 -0.30 2.75
C ASN A 5 -14.08 0.06 4.00
N THR A 6 -12.78 0.01 3.92
CA THR A 6 -11.90 0.33 5.04
C THR A 6 -11.11 1.60 4.76
N LEU A 7 -11.15 2.57 5.66
CA LEU A 7 -10.30 3.75 5.64
C LEU A 7 -9.16 3.58 6.62
N SER A 8 -7.92 3.69 6.15
CA SER A 8 -6.72 3.73 6.99
C SER A 8 -6.10 5.12 6.96
N LEU A 9 -5.85 5.65 8.14
CA LEU A 9 -5.24 6.94 8.38
C LEU A 9 -4.00 6.75 9.24
N HIS A 10 -3.00 7.60 9.06
CA HIS A 10 -1.92 7.69 10.03
C HIS A 10 -1.80 9.13 10.54
N ASP A 11 -1.74 9.26 11.83
CA ASP A 11 -1.51 10.51 12.52
C ASP A 11 -0.38 10.32 13.54
N ALA A 12 0.80 10.82 13.22
CA ALA A 12 1.98 10.71 14.06
C ALA A 12 2.47 12.07 14.57
N LEU A 13 1.74 13.15 14.29
CA LEU A 13 1.98 14.42 14.94
C LEU A 13 0.90 14.69 15.98
N PRO A 14 1.23 15.29 17.13
CA PRO A 14 0.26 15.58 18.18
C PRO A 14 -0.79 16.63 17.77
N ILE A 15 -0.89 17.01 16.50
CA ILE A 15 -1.43 18.30 16.11
C ILE A 15 -2.72 18.22 15.28
N SER A 16 -3.07 17.12 14.63
CA SER A 16 -4.19 17.20 13.66
C SER A 16 -5.13 16.01 13.62
N PRO A 17 -5.93 15.75 14.68
CA PRO A 17 -7.04 14.79 14.59
C PRO A 17 -8.09 15.20 13.53
N GLN A 18 -8.06 16.45 13.09
CA GLN A 18 -8.92 17.03 12.06
C GLN A 18 -8.89 16.27 10.74
N ILE A 19 -7.73 15.74 10.38
CA ILE A 19 -7.51 15.02 9.11
C ILE A 19 -8.50 13.87 8.92
N LEU A 20 -8.87 13.18 10.00
CA LEU A 20 -9.85 12.11 9.93
C LEU A 20 -11.22 12.64 9.46
N THR A 21 -11.72 13.67 10.10
CA THR A 21 -13.02 14.27 9.76
C THR A 21 -13.00 14.94 8.40
N GLU A 22 -11.90 15.61 8.05
CA GLU A 22 -11.69 16.22 6.74
C GLU A 22 -11.68 15.14 5.62
N THR A 23 -11.00 14.03 5.85
CA THR A 23 -10.93 12.92 4.88
C THR A 23 -12.30 12.27 4.69
N VAL A 24 -13.00 11.94 5.78
CA VAL A 24 -14.35 11.34 5.69
C VAL A 24 -15.34 12.30 5.00
N TYR A 25 -15.28 13.58 5.35
CA TYR A 25 -16.10 14.60 4.70
C TYR A 25 -15.83 14.68 3.18
N ALA A 26 -14.55 14.71 2.77
CA ALA A 26 -14.18 14.79 1.36
C ALA A 26 -14.59 13.55 0.58
N LEU A 27 -14.37 12.36 1.13
CA LEU A 27 -14.78 11.09 0.53
C LEU A 27 -16.30 11.03 0.32
N TYR A 28 -17.07 11.42 1.33
CA TYR A 28 -18.52 11.47 1.26
C TYR A 28 -19.02 12.45 0.19
N THR A 29 -18.54 13.69 0.26
CA THR A 29 -19.10 14.78 -0.57
C THR A 29 -18.62 14.76 -2.02
N GLN A 30 -17.43 14.24 -2.30
CA GLN A 30 -16.81 14.27 -3.63
C GLN A 30 -16.85 12.94 -4.36
N GLN A 31 -16.80 11.82 -3.64
CA GLN A 31 -16.78 10.50 -4.25
C GLN A 31 -18.04 9.67 -3.97
N ASN A 32 -18.93 10.15 -3.12
CA ASN A 32 -20.08 9.39 -2.61
C ASN A 32 -19.63 8.03 -2.05
N TRP A 33 -18.47 8.01 -1.41
CA TRP A 33 -17.85 6.83 -0.82
C TRP A 33 -17.71 7.03 0.69
N LEU A 34 -18.07 6.03 1.47
CA LEU A 34 -17.92 6.03 2.92
C LEU A 34 -17.27 4.71 3.36
N PRO A 35 -16.40 4.76 4.37
CA PRO A 35 -15.89 3.56 4.99
C PRO A 35 -16.95 2.92 5.88
N ASP A 36 -16.92 1.59 5.96
CA ASP A 36 -17.65 0.84 7.00
C ASP A 36 -16.85 0.85 8.30
N GLU A 37 -15.51 0.92 8.20
CA GLU A 37 -14.60 0.92 9.33
C GLU A 37 -13.40 1.84 9.08
N ILE A 38 -12.94 2.52 10.14
CA ILE A 38 -11.78 3.43 10.09
C ILE A 38 -10.71 2.92 11.04
N PHE A 39 -9.47 2.82 10.57
CA PHE A 39 -8.30 2.55 11.38
C PHE A 39 -7.34 3.72 11.40
N VAL A 40 -6.72 3.96 12.54
CA VAL A 40 -5.68 4.98 12.69
C VAL A 40 -4.41 4.35 13.27
N LEU A 41 -3.26 4.59 12.63
CA LEU A 41 -1.95 4.18 13.11
C LEU A 41 -1.25 5.41 13.66
N THR A 42 -0.85 5.39 14.94
CA THR A 42 -0.36 6.58 15.60
C THR A 42 0.59 6.29 16.78
N THR A 43 1.08 7.34 17.43
CA THR A 43 1.80 7.29 18.70
C THR A 43 0.86 7.49 19.89
N GLN A 44 1.35 7.32 21.11
CA GLN A 44 0.53 7.54 22.31
C GLN A 44 0.00 8.98 22.41
N ILE A 45 0.80 9.96 21.98
CA ILE A 45 0.34 11.37 21.95
C ILE A 45 -0.80 11.54 20.95
N GLY A 46 -0.66 10.97 19.75
CA GLY A 46 -1.72 10.97 18.74
C GLY A 46 -2.99 10.27 19.21
N TYR A 47 -2.87 9.10 19.84
CA TYR A 47 -4.00 8.39 20.47
C TYR A 47 -4.78 9.29 21.42
N ASN A 48 -4.08 9.94 22.36
CA ASN A 48 -4.72 10.81 23.35
C ASN A 48 -5.46 11.99 22.69
N ASN A 49 -4.88 12.56 21.62
CA ASN A 49 -5.49 13.64 20.87
C ASN A 49 -6.75 13.19 20.11
N ILE A 50 -6.70 12.01 19.50
CA ILE A 50 -7.84 11.43 18.76
C ILE A 50 -8.99 11.14 19.73
N VAL A 51 -8.72 10.41 20.80
CA VAL A 51 -9.75 10.07 21.81
C VAL A 51 -10.41 11.34 22.34
N ARG A 52 -9.60 12.35 22.72
CA ARG A 52 -10.08 13.60 23.31
C ARG A 52 -10.95 14.43 22.35
N ASN A 53 -10.58 14.50 21.08
CA ASN A 53 -11.21 15.44 20.13
C ASN A 53 -12.26 14.77 19.25
N LEU A 54 -12.10 13.51 18.90
CA LEU A 54 -12.97 12.87 17.90
C LEU A 54 -14.02 11.96 18.51
N LEU A 55 -13.68 11.26 19.60
CA LEU A 55 -14.56 10.26 20.20
C LEU A 55 -15.47 10.84 21.30
N GLY A 56 -16.47 10.07 21.70
CA GLY A 56 -17.47 10.47 22.68
C GLY A 56 -18.66 11.21 22.07
N GLU A 57 -19.64 11.52 22.89
CA GLU A 57 -20.92 12.14 22.43
C GLU A 57 -20.72 13.51 21.79
N ASP A 58 -19.77 14.29 22.29
CA ASP A 58 -19.40 15.62 21.83
C ASP A 58 -18.18 15.62 20.90
N GLY A 59 -17.66 14.46 20.55
CA GLY A 59 -16.51 14.33 19.66
C GLY A 59 -16.81 14.83 18.24
N PHE A 60 -15.82 15.43 17.59
CA PHE A 60 -16.00 16.00 16.25
C PHE A 60 -16.35 14.96 15.19
N PHE A 61 -15.89 13.71 15.33
CA PHE A 61 -16.32 12.64 14.43
C PHE A 61 -17.80 12.31 14.62
N THR A 62 -18.25 12.21 15.85
CA THR A 62 -19.66 11.98 16.18
C THR A 62 -20.55 13.13 15.66
N ARG A 63 -20.07 14.38 15.81
CA ARG A 63 -20.77 15.57 15.26
C ARG A 63 -20.84 15.54 13.75
N LEU A 64 -19.74 15.21 13.04
CA LEU A 64 -19.72 15.07 11.59
C LEU A 64 -20.78 14.07 11.12
N CYS A 65 -20.81 12.87 11.75
CA CYS A 65 -21.79 11.84 11.42
C CYS A 65 -23.24 12.32 11.62
N LYS A 66 -23.51 13.05 12.69
CA LYS A 66 -24.84 13.64 12.95
C LYS A 66 -25.21 14.73 11.96
N ASP A 67 -24.30 15.69 11.70
CA ASP A 67 -24.51 16.83 10.83
C ASP A 67 -24.83 16.41 9.39
N TYR A 68 -24.08 15.42 8.89
CA TYR A 68 -24.22 14.91 7.52
C TYR A 68 -25.11 13.67 7.41
N LYS A 69 -25.72 13.21 8.51
CA LYS A 69 -26.59 12.02 8.57
C LYS A 69 -25.91 10.80 7.93
N LEU A 70 -24.63 10.62 8.24
CA LEU A 70 -23.87 9.49 7.73
C LEU A 70 -24.39 8.18 8.35
N PRO A 71 -24.31 7.06 7.62
CA PRO A 71 -24.57 5.74 8.19
C PRO A 71 -23.59 5.46 9.34
N GLU A 72 -23.84 4.39 10.06
CA GLU A 72 -22.91 3.94 11.11
C GLU A 72 -21.55 3.57 10.50
N ILE A 73 -20.50 4.17 11.03
CA ILE A 73 -19.10 3.91 10.67
C ILE A 73 -18.41 3.41 11.93
N GLN A 74 -17.81 2.25 11.87
CA GLN A 74 -17.10 1.67 13.01
C GLN A 74 -15.79 2.44 13.26
N PHE A 75 -15.75 3.22 14.33
CA PHE A 75 -14.58 3.95 14.77
C PHE A 75 -14.63 4.21 16.27
N ASP A 76 -13.83 3.48 17.02
CA ASP A 76 -13.66 3.65 18.46
C ASP A 76 -12.18 3.44 18.87
N GLU A 77 -11.89 3.40 20.18
CA GLU A 77 -10.53 3.24 20.67
C GLU A 77 -9.83 1.96 20.18
N ARG A 78 -10.57 0.91 19.86
CA ARG A 78 -10.03 -0.37 19.36
C ARG A 78 -9.47 -0.26 17.95
N ASN A 79 -9.93 0.73 17.21
CA ASN A 79 -9.49 1.02 15.84
C ASN A 79 -8.24 1.91 15.81
N ILE A 80 -7.73 2.35 16.98
CA ILE A 80 -6.55 3.22 17.06
C ILE A 80 -5.35 2.37 17.49
N HIS A 81 -4.48 2.10 16.54
CA HIS A 81 -3.29 1.28 16.71
C HIS A 81 -2.11 2.15 17.08
N VAL A 82 -1.61 1.99 18.31
CA VAL A 82 -0.43 2.72 18.79
C VAL A 82 0.81 1.91 18.49
N ILE A 83 1.88 2.60 18.05
CA ILE A 83 3.19 1.97 17.83
C ILE A 83 3.77 1.58 19.19
N HIS A 84 4.34 0.37 19.26
CA HIS A 84 4.98 -0.16 20.47
C HIS A 84 6.49 -0.31 20.24
N ASP A 85 7.25 -0.22 21.31
CA ASP A 85 8.68 -0.54 21.32
C ASP A 85 8.93 -2.06 21.40
N ALA A 86 10.20 -2.45 21.51
CA ALA A 86 10.61 -3.85 21.59
C ALA A 86 10.16 -4.53 22.91
N ASP A 87 9.91 -3.75 23.94
CA ASP A 87 9.44 -4.23 25.25
C ASP A 87 7.91 -4.28 25.33
N GLY A 88 7.21 -3.85 24.27
CA GLY A 88 5.75 -3.81 24.19
C GLY A 88 5.12 -2.56 24.80
N GLU A 89 5.93 -1.56 25.15
CA GLU A 89 5.45 -0.28 25.67
C GLU A 89 5.06 0.66 24.52
N LYS A 90 4.02 1.46 24.74
CA LYS A 90 3.51 2.39 23.73
C LYS A 90 4.49 3.56 23.51
N LEU A 91 4.93 3.75 22.28
CA LEU A 91 5.79 4.87 21.95
C LEU A 91 5.05 6.21 22.10
N SER A 92 5.64 7.11 22.88
CA SER A 92 5.10 8.46 23.05
C SER A 92 5.16 9.28 21.76
N ASP A 93 6.28 9.16 21.02
CA ASP A 93 6.56 9.81 19.72
C ASP A 93 7.67 9.03 19.01
N ILE A 94 7.94 9.35 17.73
CA ILE A 94 9.03 8.77 16.93
C ILE A 94 10.18 9.76 16.90
N ARG A 95 11.31 9.45 17.57
CA ARG A 95 12.45 10.37 17.73
C ARG A 95 13.79 9.74 17.35
N THR A 96 13.88 8.41 17.32
CA THR A 96 15.11 7.69 16.98
C THR A 96 14.95 6.88 15.69
N PRO A 97 16.07 6.49 15.04
CA PRO A 97 16.01 5.58 13.89
C PRO A 97 15.35 4.23 14.23
N GLU A 98 15.57 3.71 15.44
CA GLU A 98 15.01 2.45 15.92
C GLU A 98 13.48 2.55 16.02
N GLU A 99 12.95 3.61 16.66
CA GLU A 99 11.52 3.89 16.73
C GLU A 99 10.90 4.08 15.35
N ASN A 100 11.64 4.72 14.42
CA ASN A 100 11.20 4.87 13.04
C ASN A 100 11.10 3.52 12.31
N ASN A 101 11.99 2.56 12.59
CA ASN A 101 11.93 1.22 12.03
C ASN A 101 10.72 0.43 12.59
N LEU A 102 10.44 0.56 13.88
CA LEU A 102 9.25 -0.04 14.50
C LEU A 102 7.96 0.50 13.88
N ALA A 103 7.90 1.82 13.64
CA ALA A 103 6.78 2.43 12.93
C ALA A 103 6.63 1.89 11.50
N ALA A 104 7.74 1.72 10.76
CA ALA A 104 7.75 1.17 9.42
C ALA A 104 7.23 -0.27 9.41
N ASP A 105 7.71 -1.12 10.32
CA ASP A 105 7.30 -2.53 10.42
C ASP A 105 5.81 -2.66 10.77
N MET A 106 5.32 -1.85 11.72
CA MET A 106 3.90 -1.84 12.08
C MET A 106 3.02 -1.43 10.89
N ILE A 107 3.37 -0.34 10.18
CA ILE A 107 2.62 0.15 9.02
C ILE A 107 2.59 -0.90 7.92
N VAL A 108 3.75 -1.47 7.58
CA VAL A 108 3.87 -2.46 6.52
C VAL A 108 3.06 -3.72 6.85
N ASN A 109 3.14 -4.21 8.08
CA ASN A 109 2.37 -5.37 8.52
C ASN A 109 0.87 -5.10 8.52
N PHE A 110 0.44 -3.91 8.97
CA PHE A 110 -0.96 -3.53 8.96
C PHE A 110 -1.52 -3.48 7.53
N ILE A 111 -0.89 -2.75 6.63
CA ILE A 111 -1.33 -2.65 5.23
C ILE A 111 -1.36 -4.03 4.56
N ARG A 112 -0.33 -4.87 4.81
CA ARG A 112 -0.32 -6.24 4.30
C ARG A 112 -1.53 -7.06 4.77
N GLN A 113 -1.89 -6.95 6.06
CA GLN A 113 -3.04 -7.65 6.63
C GLN A 113 -4.35 -7.15 6.00
N GLN A 114 -4.51 -5.83 5.85
CA GLN A 114 -5.69 -5.25 5.21
C GLN A 114 -5.82 -5.64 3.72
N CYS A 115 -4.70 -5.79 3.03
CA CYS A 115 -4.68 -6.22 1.63
C CYS A 115 -4.81 -7.75 1.44
N ALA A 116 -4.87 -8.53 2.51
CA ALA A 116 -4.96 -10.00 2.42
C ALA A 116 -6.37 -10.52 2.05
N ASP A 117 -7.42 -9.74 2.30
CA ASP A 117 -8.80 -10.11 1.99
C ASP A 117 -9.28 -9.38 0.73
N ASP A 118 -9.42 -10.11 -0.38
CA ASP A 118 -9.87 -9.57 -1.67
C ASP A 118 -11.31 -9.01 -1.66
N LYS A 119 -12.07 -9.24 -0.59
CA LYS A 119 -13.44 -8.74 -0.43
C LYS A 119 -13.51 -7.34 0.18
N THR A 120 -12.38 -6.79 0.58
CA THR A 120 -12.30 -5.43 1.14
C THR A 120 -11.79 -4.44 0.10
N GLU A 121 -12.16 -3.18 0.23
CA GLU A 121 -11.55 -2.04 -0.46
C GLU A 121 -10.84 -1.18 0.59
N LEU A 122 -9.55 -0.93 0.41
CA LEU A 122 -8.74 -0.14 1.32
C LEU A 122 -8.50 1.25 0.73
N HIS A 123 -8.98 2.28 1.42
CA HIS A 123 -8.63 3.66 1.12
C HIS A 123 -7.65 4.18 2.18
N VAL A 124 -6.48 4.61 1.75
CA VAL A 124 -5.44 5.11 2.64
C VAL A 124 -5.27 6.61 2.44
N SER A 125 -5.27 7.37 3.54
CA SER A 125 -4.93 8.79 3.54
C SER A 125 -3.55 9.00 4.17
N ILE A 126 -2.67 9.73 3.46
CA ILE A 126 -1.35 10.13 3.95
C ILE A 126 -1.32 11.54 4.51
N ALA A 127 -2.49 12.12 4.75
CA ALA A 127 -2.56 13.42 5.40
C ALA A 127 -2.17 13.30 6.88
N GLY A 128 -1.34 14.24 7.35
CA GLY A 128 -0.84 14.27 8.72
C GLY A 128 0.41 13.42 8.96
N GLY A 129 0.80 13.32 10.21
CA GLY A 129 1.86 12.45 10.65
C GLY A 129 3.29 12.92 10.37
N ARG A 130 4.25 12.14 10.83
CA ARG A 130 5.66 12.33 10.46
C ARG A 130 5.86 11.94 9.00
N LYS A 131 6.69 12.70 8.28
CA LYS A 131 6.97 12.51 6.86
C LYS A 131 7.38 11.08 6.51
N SER A 132 8.12 10.41 7.39
CA SER A 132 8.54 9.02 7.21
C SER A 132 7.36 8.04 7.20
N MET A 133 6.33 8.27 8.03
CA MET A 133 5.15 7.39 8.06
C MET A 133 4.35 7.47 6.76
N GLY A 134 4.16 8.67 6.21
CA GLY A 134 3.52 8.84 4.90
C GLY A 134 4.25 8.10 3.79
N PHE A 135 5.59 8.12 3.83
CA PHE A 135 6.41 7.35 2.90
C PHE A 135 6.20 5.84 3.08
N TYR A 136 6.25 5.32 4.30
CA TYR A 136 6.08 3.88 4.55
C TYR A 136 4.70 3.36 4.15
N ILE A 137 3.66 4.14 4.38
CA ILE A 137 2.30 3.78 3.96
C ILE A 137 2.16 3.71 2.44
N GLY A 138 2.63 4.73 1.71
CA GLY A 138 2.62 4.74 0.26
C GLY A 138 3.45 3.59 -0.32
N TYR A 139 4.59 3.30 0.31
CA TYR A 139 5.43 2.19 -0.10
C TYR A 139 4.80 0.83 0.21
N ALA A 140 4.16 0.66 1.38
CA ALA A 140 3.43 -0.56 1.72
C ALA A 140 2.28 -0.84 0.73
N LEU A 141 1.53 0.20 0.33
CA LEU A 141 0.53 0.06 -0.73
C LEU A 141 1.16 -0.31 -2.08
N SER A 142 2.34 0.20 -2.40
CA SER A 142 3.04 -0.23 -3.61
C SER A 142 3.42 -1.71 -3.56
N LEU A 143 3.77 -2.22 -2.38
CA LEU A 143 4.13 -3.64 -2.18
C LEU A 143 2.93 -4.59 -2.20
N PHE A 144 1.84 -4.22 -1.52
CA PHE A 144 0.73 -5.12 -1.20
C PHE A 144 -0.61 -4.69 -1.81
N GLY A 145 -0.73 -3.44 -2.25
CA GLY A 145 -1.98 -2.85 -2.73
C GLY A 145 -2.57 -3.61 -3.92
N ARG A 146 -3.88 -3.72 -3.90
CA ARG A 146 -4.72 -4.39 -4.90
C ARG A 146 -5.30 -3.36 -5.88
N PRO A 147 -5.91 -3.76 -7.01
CA PRO A 147 -6.49 -2.83 -7.99
C PRO A 147 -7.51 -1.86 -7.41
N GLN A 148 -8.31 -2.32 -6.44
CA GLN A 148 -9.34 -1.53 -5.78
C GLN A 148 -8.78 -0.55 -4.73
N ASP A 149 -7.57 -0.76 -4.22
CA ASP A 149 -7.00 0.06 -3.15
C ASP A 149 -6.58 1.44 -3.65
N LYS A 150 -6.82 2.46 -2.82
CA LYS A 150 -6.57 3.86 -3.15
C LYS A 150 -5.67 4.54 -2.12
N LEU A 151 -4.90 5.50 -2.60
CA LEU A 151 -4.08 6.40 -1.79
C LEU A 151 -4.49 7.83 -2.05
N SER A 152 -4.66 8.62 -1.01
CA SER A 152 -5.05 10.02 -1.15
C SER A 152 -4.42 10.93 -0.11
N HIS A 153 -4.57 12.21 -0.35
CA HIS A 153 -4.27 13.30 0.57
C HIS A 153 -5.45 14.25 0.60
N VAL A 154 -5.71 14.86 1.75
CA VAL A 154 -6.74 15.89 1.91
C VAL A 154 -6.08 17.27 1.97
N LEU A 155 -6.68 18.22 1.24
CA LEU A 155 -6.24 19.60 1.16
C LEU A 155 -7.39 20.51 1.66
N VAL A 156 -7.03 21.49 2.48
CA VAL A 156 -7.99 22.44 3.07
C VAL A 156 -7.61 23.85 2.64
N THR A 157 -8.61 24.71 2.42
CA THR A 157 -8.39 26.11 2.05
C THR A 157 -7.62 26.87 3.12
N GLU A 158 -6.79 27.81 2.68
CA GLU A 158 -6.02 28.71 3.53
C GLU A 158 -6.90 29.37 4.61
N GLY A 159 -6.35 29.48 5.82
CA GLY A 159 -7.05 30.00 7.01
C GLY A 159 -7.76 28.92 7.83
N PHE A 160 -8.15 27.80 7.23
CA PHE A 160 -8.67 26.62 7.93
C PHE A 160 -7.58 25.54 8.11
N GLU A 161 -6.65 25.46 7.17
CA GLU A 161 -5.50 24.59 7.27
C GLU A 161 -4.73 24.87 8.57
N ASN A 162 -4.43 23.83 9.32
CA ASN A 162 -3.75 23.90 10.62
C ASN A 162 -4.49 24.70 11.73
N ASN A 163 -5.77 25.06 11.53
CA ASN A 163 -6.57 25.68 12.56
C ASN A 163 -7.12 24.60 13.52
N PRO A 164 -6.71 24.57 14.80
CA PRO A 164 -7.11 23.51 15.73
C PRO A 164 -8.60 23.51 16.07
N LEU A 165 -9.34 24.53 15.70
CA LEU A 165 -10.79 24.64 15.90
C LEU A 165 -11.59 24.19 14.67
N PHE A 166 -10.92 23.92 13.53
CA PHE A 166 -11.57 23.45 12.31
C PHE A 166 -11.45 21.94 12.20
N PHE A 167 -12.55 21.26 11.96
CA PHE A 167 -12.59 19.79 11.80
C PHE A 167 -13.27 19.35 10.49
N TYR A 168 -14.24 20.09 10.02
CA TYR A 168 -14.93 19.88 8.75
C TYR A 168 -15.79 21.10 8.39
N PRO A 169 -16.12 21.32 7.11
CA PRO A 169 -17.09 22.34 6.71
C PRO A 169 -18.46 22.02 7.27
N THR A 170 -19.11 22.98 7.92
CA THR A 170 -20.48 22.83 8.41
C THR A 170 -21.49 23.28 7.37
N HIS A 171 -22.70 22.71 7.37
CA HIS A 171 -23.77 23.16 6.49
C HIS A 171 -24.53 24.36 7.07
N TYR A 172 -24.20 24.79 8.28
CA TYR A 172 -24.70 25.95 9.00
C TYR A 172 -23.56 26.91 9.33
N ASP A 173 -23.88 28.14 9.66
CA ASP A 173 -22.88 29.12 10.05
C ASP A 173 -22.30 28.80 11.41
N ASN A 174 -20.98 28.56 11.42
CA ASN A 174 -20.20 28.28 12.62
C ASN A 174 -18.89 29.06 12.55
N TYR A 175 -18.75 30.04 13.44
CA TYR A 175 -17.63 30.97 13.46
C TYR A 175 -16.58 30.52 14.44
N ILE A 176 -15.35 30.32 13.96
CA ILE A 176 -14.18 29.99 14.77
C ILE A 176 -13.13 31.11 14.68
N SER A 177 -12.25 31.23 15.68
CA SER A 177 -11.13 32.17 15.60
C SER A 177 -10.23 31.84 14.43
N LYS A 178 -9.86 32.85 13.63
CA LYS A 178 -8.92 32.72 12.52
C LYS A 178 -7.51 32.39 12.98
N LYS A 179 -7.11 32.93 14.14
CA LYS A 179 -5.81 32.69 14.76
C LYS A 179 -6.01 32.37 16.24
N PRO A 180 -6.39 31.13 16.58
CA PRO A 180 -6.76 30.78 17.96
C PRO A 180 -5.61 30.88 18.97
N TYR A 181 -4.37 30.92 18.51
CA TYR A 181 -3.20 31.10 19.37
C TYR A 181 -2.78 32.57 19.57
N ASP A 182 -3.40 33.50 18.87
CA ASP A 182 -3.16 34.93 19.02
C ASP A 182 -4.28 35.56 19.89
N PRO A 183 -4.03 35.90 21.15
CA PRO A 183 -5.05 36.45 22.04
C PRO A 183 -5.56 37.82 21.59
N ASN A 184 -4.85 38.50 20.68
CA ASN A 184 -5.25 39.79 20.13
C ASN A 184 -6.07 39.64 18.83
N CYS A 185 -6.18 38.48 18.31
CA CYS A 185 -6.95 38.20 17.08
C CYS A 185 -8.45 38.13 17.40
N THR A 186 -9.20 39.12 16.95
CA THR A 186 -10.66 39.15 17.02
C THR A 186 -11.35 38.67 15.73
N GLU A 187 -10.56 38.38 14.70
CA GLU A 187 -11.10 37.89 13.42
C GLU A 187 -11.62 36.48 13.56
N THR A 188 -12.82 36.27 13.03
CA THR A 188 -13.43 34.95 12.93
C THR A 188 -13.61 34.56 11.47
N ILE A 189 -13.61 33.26 11.21
CA ILE A 189 -13.90 32.65 9.91
C ILE A 189 -15.06 31.67 10.05
N ASN A 190 -15.87 31.59 9.02
CA ASN A 190 -17.04 30.70 9.01
C ASN A 190 -16.67 29.33 8.44
N THR A 191 -16.79 28.27 9.22
CA THR A 191 -16.43 26.90 8.79
C THR A 191 -17.23 26.41 7.58
N ARG A 192 -18.41 26.99 7.32
CA ARG A 192 -19.21 26.75 6.13
C ARG A 192 -18.51 27.14 4.83
N GLU A 193 -17.61 28.10 4.86
CA GLU A 193 -16.89 28.62 3.68
C GLU A 193 -15.65 27.79 3.34
N ALA A 194 -15.24 26.90 4.25
CA ALA A 194 -14.09 26.05 4.04
C ALA A 194 -14.34 25.09 2.88
N LYS A 195 -13.30 24.89 2.07
CA LYS A 195 -13.29 23.86 1.05
C LYS A 195 -12.26 22.81 1.45
N VAL A 196 -12.72 21.59 1.55
CA VAL A 196 -11.88 20.41 1.78
C VAL A 196 -11.89 19.61 0.49
N MET A 197 -10.71 19.35 -0.05
CA MET A 197 -10.53 18.68 -1.35
C MET A 197 -9.70 17.43 -1.15
N GLN A 198 -10.10 16.36 -1.81
CA GLN A 198 -9.29 15.14 -1.85
C GLN A 198 -8.43 15.12 -3.12
N ALA A 199 -7.17 14.82 -2.95
CA ALA A 199 -6.22 14.57 -4.01
C ALA A 199 -5.85 13.08 -4.02
N GLU A 200 -6.25 12.35 -5.06
CA GLU A 200 -5.81 10.97 -5.25
C GLU A 200 -4.33 10.95 -5.64
N ILE A 201 -3.57 10.01 -5.06
CA ILE A 201 -2.15 9.83 -5.32
C ILE A 201 -1.98 8.51 -6.06
N PRO A 202 -1.64 8.55 -7.36
CA PRO A 202 -1.33 7.34 -8.10
C PRO A 202 -0.09 6.64 -7.54
N PHE A 203 -0.11 5.33 -7.44
CA PHE A 203 1.03 4.54 -7.01
C PHE A 203 1.20 3.28 -7.88
N VAL A 204 2.45 2.80 -7.96
CA VAL A 204 2.78 1.59 -8.71
C VAL A 204 2.52 0.37 -7.83
N ARG A 205 1.74 -0.59 -8.35
CA ARG A 205 1.45 -1.85 -7.67
C ARG A 205 2.46 -2.90 -8.10
N MET A 206 3.31 -3.34 -7.17
CA MET A 206 4.37 -4.31 -7.40
C MET A 206 3.96 -5.74 -7.04
N SER A 207 2.85 -5.92 -6.34
CA SER A 207 2.32 -7.21 -5.88
C SER A 207 2.13 -8.24 -6.99
N TYR A 208 1.82 -7.79 -8.20
CA TYR A 208 1.62 -8.67 -9.37
C TYR A 208 2.86 -9.46 -9.81
N GLY A 209 4.06 -9.02 -9.43
CA GLY A 209 5.32 -9.68 -9.80
C GLY A 209 5.96 -10.51 -8.69
N LEU A 210 5.45 -10.48 -7.45
CA LEU A 210 6.12 -10.99 -6.27
C LEU A 210 5.19 -11.72 -5.29
N PRO A 211 4.61 -12.86 -5.68
CA PRO A 211 3.64 -13.60 -4.84
C PRO A 211 4.18 -14.00 -3.47
N ASN A 212 5.49 -14.11 -3.28
CA ASN A 212 6.10 -14.50 -2.01
C ASN A 212 6.12 -13.40 -0.93
N LEU A 213 5.89 -12.13 -1.30
CA LEU A 213 5.83 -11.02 -0.35
C LEU A 213 4.55 -11.02 0.49
N THR A 214 3.46 -11.56 -0.06
CA THR A 214 2.15 -11.56 0.61
C THR A 214 1.99 -12.68 1.65
N GLN A 215 2.80 -13.73 1.56
CA GLN A 215 2.63 -14.95 2.36
C GLN A 215 3.43 -15.00 3.66
N ASN A 216 4.46 -14.17 3.84
CA ASN A 216 5.37 -14.20 5.00
C ASN A 216 5.27 -12.93 5.84
N ASN A 217 5.40 -13.10 7.17
CA ASN A 217 5.62 -11.99 8.10
C ASN A 217 7.05 -11.47 7.91
N VAL A 218 7.24 -10.56 6.97
CA VAL A 218 8.53 -9.91 6.70
C VAL A 218 8.50 -8.49 7.25
N SER A 219 9.59 -8.06 7.87
CA SER A 219 9.81 -6.67 8.24
C SER A 219 9.89 -5.78 6.99
N TYR A 220 9.73 -4.47 7.17
CA TYR A 220 9.93 -3.51 6.08
C TYR A 220 11.31 -3.67 5.42
N SER A 221 12.36 -3.78 6.23
CA SER A 221 13.74 -3.92 5.75
C SER A 221 13.96 -5.21 4.95
N GLU A 222 13.36 -6.31 5.38
CA GLU A 222 13.41 -7.58 4.65
C GLU A 222 12.65 -7.51 3.33
N ALA A 223 11.47 -6.89 3.30
CA ALA A 223 10.71 -6.69 2.07
C ALA A 223 11.51 -5.85 1.04
N VAL A 224 12.16 -4.78 1.50
CA VAL A 224 13.04 -3.96 0.67
C VAL A 224 14.23 -4.77 0.13
N GLN A 225 14.89 -5.58 0.99
CA GLN A 225 16.01 -6.43 0.56
C GLN A 225 15.59 -7.47 -0.47
N LEU A 226 14.45 -8.14 -0.27
CA LEU A 226 13.92 -9.11 -1.21
C LEU A 226 13.68 -8.49 -2.59
N LEU A 227 13.08 -7.30 -2.62
CA LEU A 227 12.87 -6.55 -3.87
C LEU A 227 14.18 -6.14 -4.53
N GLN A 228 15.11 -5.58 -3.77
CA GLN A 228 16.42 -5.18 -4.30
C GLN A 228 17.22 -6.36 -4.82
N ASN A 229 17.14 -7.52 -4.17
CA ASN A 229 17.79 -8.73 -4.63
C ASN A 229 17.17 -9.25 -5.94
N ASN A 230 15.85 -9.17 -6.08
CA ASN A 230 15.18 -9.53 -7.32
C ASN A 230 15.53 -8.57 -8.47
N LEU A 231 15.65 -7.27 -8.18
CA LEU A 231 16.11 -6.27 -9.16
C LEU A 231 17.60 -6.42 -9.51
N LYS A 232 18.40 -6.96 -8.60
CA LYS A 232 19.83 -7.25 -8.78
C LYS A 232 20.09 -8.68 -9.27
N ALA A 233 19.08 -9.39 -9.73
CA ALA A 233 19.25 -10.70 -10.36
C ALA A 233 19.99 -10.54 -11.69
N ASP A 234 21.29 -10.19 -11.62
CA ASP A 234 22.18 -9.97 -12.77
C ASP A 234 22.40 -11.25 -13.59
N ARG A 235 21.99 -12.38 -13.05
CA ARG A 235 22.20 -13.68 -13.69
C ARG A 235 21.16 -14.72 -13.31
N ILE A 236 20.84 -15.56 -14.27
CA ILE A 236 20.15 -16.82 -14.07
C ILE A 236 21.20 -17.92 -14.15
N VAL A 237 21.29 -18.75 -13.12
CA VAL A 237 22.17 -19.92 -13.13
C VAL A 237 21.32 -21.16 -13.39
N LEU A 238 21.61 -21.85 -14.48
CA LEU A 238 20.98 -23.12 -14.85
C LEU A 238 21.96 -24.25 -14.55
N ASN A 239 21.65 -25.06 -13.55
CA ASN A 239 22.47 -26.26 -13.25
C ASN A 239 21.84 -27.45 -13.97
N ILE A 240 22.50 -27.87 -15.04
CA ILE A 240 22.03 -28.96 -15.91
C ILE A 240 22.03 -30.29 -15.17
N LYS A 241 23.04 -30.55 -14.32
CA LYS A 241 23.20 -31.81 -13.60
C LYS A 241 22.06 -32.05 -12.61
N ASP A 242 21.66 -31.02 -11.89
CA ASP A 242 20.67 -31.10 -10.82
C ASP A 242 19.26 -30.67 -11.27
N CYS A 243 19.14 -30.17 -12.51
CA CYS A 243 17.94 -29.60 -13.09
C CYS A 243 17.37 -28.48 -12.21
N THR A 244 18.23 -27.53 -11.79
CA THR A 244 17.84 -26.40 -10.95
C THR A 244 18.02 -25.07 -11.66
N ILE A 245 17.12 -24.12 -11.34
CA ILE A 245 17.18 -22.73 -11.77
C ILE A 245 17.42 -21.87 -10.52
N GLN A 246 18.40 -21.00 -10.58
CA GLN A 246 18.70 -20.04 -9.52
C GLN A 246 18.67 -18.62 -10.10
N LEU A 247 17.93 -17.72 -9.47
CA LEU A 247 17.86 -16.30 -9.80
C LEU A 247 18.75 -15.51 -8.82
N GLY A 248 19.76 -14.84 -9.32
CA GLY A 248 20.68 -14.06 -8.49
C GLY A 248 21.29 -14.89 -7.35
N GLN A 249 20.96 -14.52 -6.10
CA GLN A 249 21.43 -15.21 -4.89
C GLN A 249 20.37 -16.10 -4.21
N ASP A 250 19.18 -16.24 -4.82
CA ASP A 250 18.10 -17.04 -4.27
C ASP A 250 18.47 -18.53 -4.19
N LYS A 251 17.71 -19.28 -3.40
CA LYS A 251 17.89 -20.73 -3.34
C LYS A 251 17.53 -21.36 -4.69
N PRO A 252 18.34 -22.33 -5.17
CA PRO A 252 18.04 -23.03 -6.41
C PRO A 252 16.68 -23.74 -6.34
N ILE A 253 15.85 -23.52 -7.34
CA ILE A 253 14.55 -24.18 -7.51
C ILE A 253 14.75 -25.40 -8.40
N LYS A 254 14.38 -26.57 -7.91
CA LYS A 254 14.46 -27.82 -8.68
C LYS A 254 13.23 -27.94 -9.60
N ILE A 255 13.48 -28.15 -10.88
CA ILE A 255 12.43 -28.42 -11.86
C ILE A 255 12.23 -29.93 -11.96
N ALA A 256 11.10 -30.41 -11.52
CA ALA A 256 10.81 -31.85 -11.44
C ALA A 256 10.74 -32.54 -12.82
N ASP A 257 10.15 -31.87 -13.80
CA ASP A 257 10.09 -32.38 -15.17
C ASP A 257 11.28 -31.87 -15.99
N LYS A 258 12.20 -32.77 -16.30
CA LYS A 258 13.40 -32.48 -17.08
C LYS A 258 13.10 -31.86 -18.44
N ARG A 259 12.00 -32.22 -19.08
CA ARG A 259 11.63 -31.67 -20.41
C ARG A 259 11.43 -30.18 -20.35
N TYR A 260 10.74 -29.67 -19.31
CA TYR A 260 10.57 -28.21 -19.13
C TYR A 260 11.89 -27.52 -18.79
N PHE A 261 12.72 -28.17 -17.97
CA PHE A 261 14.01 -27.62 -17.65
C PHE A 261 14.90 -27.46 -18.90
N PHE A 262 15.00 -28.50 -19.71
CA PHE A 262 15.79 -28.44 -20.94
C PHE A 262 15.21 -27.52 -22.00
N ALA A 263 13.88 -27.43 -22.12
CA ALA A 263 13.25 -26.41 -22.96
C ALA A 263 13.65 -24.99 -22.52
N TYR A 264 13.68 -24.75 -21.20
CA TYR A 264 14.12 -23.46 -20.66
C TYR A 264 15.61 -23.19 -20.94
N VAL A 265 16.46 -24.20 -20.77
CA VAL A 265 17.90 -24.09 -21.09
C VAL A 265 18.09 -23.76 -22.58
N ALA A 266 17.38 -24.45 -23.47
CA ALA A 266 17.44 -24.19 -24.90
C ALA A 266 16.99 -22.77 -25.25
N LEU A 267 15.88 -22.29 -24.68
CA LEU A 267 15.40 -20.92 -24.83
C LEU A 267 16.43 -19.87 -24.35
N ALA A 268 17.05 -20.14 -23.19
CA ALA A 268 18.05 -19.25 -22.64
C ALA A 268 19.30 -19.17 -23.55
N GLN A 269 19.79 -20.32 -24.04
CA GLN A 269 20.93 -20.36 -24.98
C GLN A 269 20.60 -19.65 -26.29
N PHE A 270 19.40 -19.87 -26.82
CA PHE A 270 18.97 -19.23 -28.05
C PHE A 270 18.82 -17.72 -27.88
N HIS A 271 18.27 -17.28 -26.73
CA HIS A 271 18.20 -15.85 -26.40
C HIS A 271 19.58 -15.20 -26.30
N LEU A 272 20.55 -15.88 -25.71
CA LEU A 272 21.93 -15.39 -25.61
C LEU A 272 22.60 -15.24 -27.00
N LYS A 273 22.25 -16.11 -27.95
CA LYS A 273 22.77 -16.02 -29.31
C LYS A 273 22.09 -14.93 -30.16
N ASN A 274 20.78 -14.76 -30.01
CA ASN A 274 19.92 -14.00 -30.94
C ASN A 274 19.02 -12.93 -30.27
N ARG A 275 19.31 -12.40 -29.18
CA ARG A 275 18.71 -11.31 -28.36
C ARG A 275 17.26 -10.80 -28.64
N ASN A 276 16.46 -11.39 -29.57
CA ASN A 276 15.19 -10.85 -30.06
C ASN A 276 13.99 -11.80 -30.00
N ILE A 277 14.01 -12.83 -29.13
CA ILE A 277 12.88 -13.76 -29.02
C ILE A 277 11.84 -13.23 -28.05
N LYS A 278 10.59 -13.09 -28.53
CA LYS A 278 9.41 -12.88 -27.69
C LYS A 278 8.55 -14.13 -27.70
N LEU A 279 8.29 -14.71 -26.51
CA LEU A 279 7.24 -15.73 -26.36
C LEU A 279 5.88 -15.05 -26.56
N ILE A 280 5.16 -15.41 -27.62
CA ILE A 280 3.90 -14.76 -27.99
C ILE A 280 2.70 -15.39 -27.28
N ASN A 281 2.76 -16.68 -26.89
CA ASN A 281 1.67 -17.37 -26.19
C ASN A 281 2.19 -18.54 -25.35
N GLN A 282 2.10 -18.42 -24.02
CA GLN A 282 2.53 -19.47 -23.10
C GLN A 282 1.74 -20.76 -23.23
N THR A 283 0.44 -20.69 -23.54
CA THR A 283 -0.44 -21.85 -23.68
C THR A 283 -0.13 -22.63 -24.96
N ALA A 284 0.10 -21.92 -26.07
CA ALA A 284 0.49 -22.55 -27.34
C ALA A 284 1.86 -23.23 -27.23
N CYS A 285 2.78 -22.69 -26.43
CA CYS A 285 4.07 -23.30 -26.16
C CYS A 285 3.92 -24.64 -25.39
N TYR A 286 3.02 -24.69 -24.40
CA TYR A 286 2.77 -25.89 -23.60
C TYR A 286 2.19 -27.05 -24.44
N ASP A 287 1.16 -26.78 -25.23
CA ASP A 287 0.51 -27.82 -26.05
C ASP A 287 1.40 -28.32 -27.19
N ASN A 288 2.27 -27.47 -27.72
CA ASN A 288 3.20 -27.83 -28.77
C ASN A 288 4.41 -28.63 -28.24
N ILE A 289 4.89 -28.35 -27.03
CA ILE A 289 5.88 -29.20 -26.34
C ILE A 289 5.35 -30.60 -26.15
N LYS A 290 4.10 -30.73 -25.67
CA LYS A 290 3.45 -32.02 -25.40
C LYS A 290 3.24 -32.85 -26.67
N ASN A 291 3.03 -32.22 -27.80
CA ASN A 291 2.74 -32.84 -29.08
C ASN A 291 3.94 -32.90 -30.04
N ASN A 292 5.16 -32.58 -29.57
CA ASN A 292 6.37 -32.41 -30.40
C ASN A 292 6.19 -31.40 -31.55
N LYS A 293 5.27 -30.44 -31.41
CA LYS A 293 5.04 -29.37 -32.37
C LYS A 293 5.30 -28.04 -31.67
N TRP A 294 6.38 -27.35 -32.03
CA TRP A 294 6.74 -26.04 -31.51
C TRP A 294 6.21 -24.96 -32.45
N GLN A 295 5.37 -24.07 -31.95
CA GLN A 295 5.06 -22.79 -32.60
C GLN A 295 5.57 -21.67 -31.72
N LEU A 296 6.80 -21.29 -31.89
CA LEU A 296 7.29 -19.98 -31.58
C LEU A 296 6.89 -19.11 -32.74
N GLY A 297 6.23 -17.97 -32.49
CA GLY A 297 5.70 -17.10 -33.56
C GLY A 297 6.68 -16.91 -34.70
N VAL A 298 6.19 -16.48 -35.84
CA VAL A 298 6.87 -16.45 -37.16
C VAL A 298 8.27 -15.84 -37.09
N TYR A 299 9.27 -16.66 -36.73
CA TYR A 299 10.68 -16.34 -36.82
C TYR A 299 11.37 -17.40 -37.68
N PRO A 300 12.25 -17.01 -38.59
CA PRO A 300 12.93 -17.92 -39.52
C PRO A 300 13.89 -18.91 -38.85
N GLU A 301 14.08 -18.83 -37.54
CA GLU A 301 15.12 -19.54 -36.76
C GLU A 301 14.56 -20.65 -35.87
N LEU A 302 13.32 -21.11 -36.15
CA LEU A 302 12.66 -22.18 -35.36
C LEU A 302 13.42 -23.51 -35.44
N ASP A 303 13.99 -23.81 -36.58
CA ASP A 303 14.77 -25.03 -36.82
C ASP A 303 16.05 -25.05 -35.96
N ASP A 304 16.68 -23.89 -35.78
CA ASP A 304 17.87 -23.74 -34.93
C ASP A 304 17.55 -23.96 -33.45
N PHE A 305 16.37 -23.51 -32.99
CA PHE A 305 15.93 -23.79 -31.62
C PHE A 305 15.64 -25.26 -31.41
N GLN A 306 14.97 -25.93 -32.32
CA GLN A 306 14.67 -27.36 -32.23
C GLN A 306 15.98 -28.17 -32.20
N THR A 307 16.93 -27.83 -33.07
CA THR A 307 18.26 -28.46 -33.08
C THR A 307 18.97 -28.27 -31.74
N CYS A 308 19.00 -27.03 -31.22
CA CYS A 308 19.62 -26.73 -29.91
C CYS A 308 18.93 -27.48 -28.75
N TYR A 309 17.60 -27.63 -28.79
CA TYR A 309 16.87 -28.40 -27.78
C TYR A 309 17.23 -29.88 -27.79
N TRP A 310 17.30 -30.49 -28.99
CA TRP A 310 17.64 -31.90 -29.12
C TRP A 310 19.08 -32.19 -28.77
N ASP A 311 20.01 -31.28 -29.10
CA ASP A 311 21.44 -31.40 -28.72
C ASP A 311 21.65 -31.35 -27.20
N ILE A 312 20.76 -30.64 -26.45
CA ILE A 312 20.85 -30.56 -24.99
C ILE A 312 20.18 -31.78 -24.33
N MET A 313 19.22 -32.41 -25.00
CA MET A 313 18.48 -33.58 -24.48
C MET A 313 19.25 -34.91 -24.65
N GLN A 314 20.21 -34.97 -25.55
CA GLN A 314 21.11 -36.11 -25.71
C GLN A 314 22.24 -36.07 -24.65
#